data_694c65633e3a3c9b448c943245b21dd1
#
_entry.id   694c65633e3a3c9b448c943245b21dd1
#
_cell.length_a   1.000
_cell.length_b   1.000
_cell.length_c   1.000
_cell.angle_alpha   90.00
_cell.angle_beta   90.00
_cell.angle_gamma   90.00
#
_symmetry.space_group_name_H-M   'P 1'
#
loop_
_entity.id
_entity.type
_entity.pdbx_description
1 polymer ?
#
loop_
_entity_poly.entity_id
_entity_poly.type
_entity_poly.pdbx_seq_one_letter_code
_entity_poly.pdbx_strand_id
1 'polypeptide(L)'
;MKVLALPKIQQYLKELSYTLYEKGYFSFLDSSEQYVEELFTDITTTLPIRLHKPAPKHFERYGKDLYYATFNTSNRTSWYAFFTKHCQNEEIIYLVRYISNNHVVGQFLNSD
;
A
#
# COMPACT_ATOMS: atom_id res chain seq x y z
N MET A 1 12.61 -1.58 -13.70
CA MET A 1 11.28 -1.32 -13.14
C MET A 1 11.41 -0.38 -11.97
N LYS A 2 10.49 0.55 -11.86
CA LYS A 2 10.55 1.58 -10.84
C LYS A 2 9.22 1.65 -10.10
N VAL A 3 9.26 1.80 -8.77
CA VAL A 3 8.08 1.99 -7.95
C VAL A 3 8.09 3.41 -7.41
N LEU A 4 7.02 4.14 -7.67
CA LEU A 4 6.83 5.50 -7.19
C LEU A 4 5.55 5.56 -6.37
N ALA A 5 5.49 6.46 -5.41
CA ALA A 5 4.29 6.69 -4.61
C ALA A 5 3.88 8.15 -4.76
N LEU A 6 2.57 8.40 -4.91
CA LEU A 6 2.06 9.76 -4.92
C LEU A 6 2.45 10.47 -3.62
N PRO A 7 2.66 11.79 -3.65
CA PRO A 7 3.01 12.54 -2.43
C PRO A 7 2.02 12.33 -1.29
N LYS A 8 0.73 12.22 -1.58
CA LYS A 8 -0.29 11.96 -0.56
C LYS A 8 -0.12 10.61 0.11
N ILE A 9 0.46 9.62 -0.59
CA ILE A 9 0.75 8.31 -0.02
C ILE A 9 1.89 8.41 0.98
N GLN A 10 2.92 9.16 0.65
CA GLN A 10 4.04 9.38 1.55
C GLN A 10 3.59 10.10 2.81
N GLN A 11 2.71 11.09 2.66
CA GLN A 11 2.13 11.81 3.79
C GLN A 11 1.25 10.88 4.64
N TYR A 12 0.44 10.04 4.00
CA TYR A 12 -0.38 9.06 4.69
C TYR A 12 0.47 8.13 5.56
N LEU A 13 1.56 7.61 5.02
CA LEU A 13 2.44 6.69 5.76
C LEU A 13 3.09 7.38 6.96
N LYS A 14 3.48 8.63 6.79
CA LYS A 14 4.05 9.41 7.88
C LYS A 14 3.03 9.59 9.01
N GLU A 15 1.79 9.90 8.67
CA GLU A 15 0.70 10.05 9.64
C GLU A 15 0.30 8.71 10.25
N LEU A 16 0.42 7.62 9.48
CA LEU A 16 0.08 6.28 9.94
C LEU A 16 0.93 5.86 11.15
N SER A 17 2.22 6.16 11.13
CA SER A 17 3.10 5.79 12.25
C SER A 17 2.62 6.46 13.53
N TYR A 18 2.21 7.71 13.45
CA TYR A 18 1.70 8.46 14.58
C TYR A 18 0.37 7.88 15.07
N THR A 19 -0.53 7.58 14.16
CA THR A 19 -1.84 7.02 14.47
C THR A 19 -1.71 5.66 15.15
N LEU A 20 -0.84 4.80 14.67
CA LEU A 20 -0.63 3.48 15.26
C LEU A 20 -0.06 3.59 16.68
N TYR A 21 0.82 4.54 16.89
CA TYR A 21 1.37 4.79 18.21
C TYR A 21 0.29 5.31 19.15
N GLU A 22 -0.48 6.32 18.73
CA GLU A 22 -1.53 6.91 19.57
C GLU A 22 -2.64 5.92 19.93
N LYS A 23 -2.93 4.99 19.04
CA LYS A 23 -3.96 3.95 19.29
C LYS A 23 -3.44 2.80 20.13
N GLY A 24 -2.18 2.84 20.56
CA GLY A 24 -1.64 1.86 21.47
C GLY A 24 -1.14 0.58 20.84
N TYR A 25 -1.02 0.52 19.51
CA TYR A 25 -0.47 -0.66 18.85
C TYR A 25 1.03 -0.83 19.09
N PHE A 26 1.71 0.26 19.41
CA PHE A 26 3.13 0.26 19.74
C PHE A 26 3.37 1.06 21.01
N SER A 27 4.25 0.56 21.86
CA SER A 27 4.61 1.24 23.11
C SER A 27 5.52 2.44 22.88
N PHE A 28 6.22 2.47 21.75
CA PHE A 28 7.15 3.55 21.44
C PHE A 28 6.92 4.05 20.02
N LEU A 29 7.03 5.35 19.83
CA LEU A 29 6.87 5.96 18.52
C LEU A 29 7.91 5.43 17.52
N ASP A 30 9.15 5.23 17.98
CA ASP A 30 10.21 4.70 17.12
C ASP A 30 9.85 3.34 16.53
N SER A 31 9.20 2.49 17.31
CA SER A 31 8.77 1.17 16.84
C SER A 31 7.70 1.27 15.77
N SER A 32 6.78 2.21 15.95
CA SER A 32 5.73 2.48 14.98
C SER A 32 6.32 3.03 13.67
N GLU A 33 7.26 3.95 13.78
CA GLU A 33 7.93 4.52 12.61
C GLU A 33 8.72 3.43 11.85
N GLN A 34 9.41 2.56 12.58
CA GLN A 34 10.12 1.44 11.96
C GLN A 34 9.18 0.49 11.23
N TYR A 35 8.04 0.18 11.83
CA TYR A 35 7.04 -0.68 11.22
C TYR A 35 6.56 -0.11 9.87
N VAL A 36 6.23 1.16 9.84
CA VAL A 36 5.75 1.82 8.62
C VAL A 36 6.87 1.92 7.58
N GLU A 37 8.09 2.19 8.01
CA GLU A 37 9.24 2.26 7.12
C GLU A 37 9.52 0.91 6.47
N GLU A 38 9.42 -0.18 7.23
CA GLU A 38 9.59 -1.53 6.71
C GLU A 38 8.49 -1.88 5.71
N LEU A 39 7.25 -1.47 5.97
CA LEU A 39 6.15 -1.66 5.05
C LEU A 39 6.42 -0.92 3.74
N PHE A 40 6.82 0.33 3.81
CA PHE A 40 7.10 1.13 2.62
C PHE A 40 8.29 0.55 1.83
N THR A 41 9.33 0.12 2.52
CA THR A 41 10.48 -0.52 1.90
C THR A 41 10.07 -1.80 1.18
N ASP A 42 9.23 -2.63 1.81
CA ASP A 42 8.75 -3.85 1.21
C ASP A 42 7.94 -3.55 -0.06
N ILE A 43 7.06 -2.55 0.00
CA ILE A 43 6.28 -2.15 -1.17
C ILE A 43 7.21 -1.70 -2.31
N THR A 44 8.14 -0.80 -2.03
CA THR A 44 8.96 -0.20 -3.08
C THR A 44 9.97 -1.16 -3.68
N THR A 45 10.40 -2.17 -2.93
CA THR A 45 11.39 -3.13 -3.41
C THR A 45 10.79 -4.38 -4.03
N THR A 46 9.59 -4.78 -3.62
CA THR A 46 9.03 -6.07 -4.06
C THR A 46 7.78 -5.96 -4.93
N LEU A 47 7.15 -4.80 -5.02
CA LEU A 47 5.90 -4.68 -5.78
C LEU A 47 5.99 -5.24 -7.21
N PRO A 48 7.05 -5.00 -7.99
CA PRO A 48 7.13 -5.51 -9.35
C PRO A 48 7.14 -7.03 -9.46
N ILE A 49 7.59 -7.73 -8.41
CA ILE A 49 7.68 -9.19 -8.43
C ILE A 49 6.56 -9.88 -7.64
N ARG A 50 5.68 -9.11 -7.01
CA ARG A 50 4.56 -9.68 -6.26
C ARG A 50 3.41 -10.03 -7.18
N LEU A 51 2.69 -11.08 -6.81
CA LEU A 51 1.42 -11.38 -7.45
C LEU A 51 0.46 -10.23 -7.20
N HIS A 52 -0.26 -9.86 -8.24
CA HIS A 52 -1.25 -8.77 -8.14
C HIS A 52 -2.47 -9.10 -8.98
N LYS A 53 -3.57 -8.47 -8.64
CA LYS A 53 -4.86 -8.69 -9.29
C LYS A 53 -5.46 -7.33 -9.68
N PRO A 54 -6.33 -7.31 -10.70
CA PRO A 54 -7.11 -6.10 -10.96
C PRO A 54 -7.93 -5.74 -9.74
N ALA A 55 -7.96 -4.46 -9.39
CA ALA A 55 -8.74 -4.00 -8.24
C ALA A 55 -10.22 -4.01 -8.57
N PRO A 56 -11.10 -4.35 -7.61
CA PRO A 56 -12.54 -4.25 -7.80
C PRO A 56 -12.98 -2.83 -8.15
N LYS A 57 -14.14 -2.74 -8.77
CA LYS A 57 -14.69 -1.48 -9.24
C LYS A 57 -14.84 -0.43 -8.14
N HIS A 58 -15.05 -0.86 -6.91
CA HIS A 58 -15.14 0.01 -5.74
C HIS A 58 -13.95 0.98 -5.66
N PHE A 59 -12.77 0.57 -6.14
CA PHE A 59 -11.53 1.34 -6.01
C PHE A 59 -11.25 2.25 -7.21
N GLU A 60 -12.13 2.34 -8.20
CA GLU A 60 -11.91 3.18 -9.38
C GLU A 60 -11.66 4.65 -9.04
N ARG A 61 -12.14 5.10 -7.89
CA ARG A 61 -11.91 6.46 -7.41
C ARG A 61 -10.44 6.80 -7.24
N TYR A 62 -9.58 5.78 -7.11
CA TYR A 62 -8.14 5.98 -6.92
C TYR A 62 -7.36 5.89 -8.22
N GLY A 63 -7.97 5.45 -9.28
CA GLY A 63 -7.36 5.37 -10.59
C GLY A 63 -8.03 4.37 -11.49
N LYS A 64 -7.89 4.59 -12.80
CA LYS A 64 -8.39 3.66 -13.81
C LYS A 64 -7.36 2.55 -14.03
N ASP A 65 -7.85 1.34 -14.31
CA ASP A 65 -6.99 0.17 -14.55
C ASP A 65 -6.06 -0.12 -13.38
N LEU A 66 -6.61 -0.05 -12.19
CA LEU A 66 -5.89 -0.22 -10.94
C LEU A 66 -5.67 -1.70 -10.65
N TYR A 67 -4.49 -2.01 -10.13
CA TYR A 67 -4.15 -3.33 -9.60
C TYR A 67 -3.88 -3.22 -8.12
N TYR A 68 -3.91 -4.34 -7.41
CA TYR A 68 -3.47 -4.35 -6.02
C TYR A 68 -2.64 -5.59 -5.70
N ALA A 69 -1.73 -5.42 -4.75
CA ALA A 69 -0.90 -6.49 -4.21
C ALA A 69 -0.99 -6.49 -2.69
N THR A 70 -0.80 -7.66 -2.09
CA THR A 70 -0.94 -7.86 -0.65
C THR A 70 0.43 -7.93 0.03
N PHE A 71 0.53 -7.28 1.18
CA PHE A 71 1.72 -7.27 2.03
C PHE A 71 1.31 -7.65 3.44
N ASN A 72 1.75 -8.81 3.90
CA ASN A 72 1.39 -9.30 5.23
C ASN A 72 2.46 -8.89 6.25
N THR A 73 2.05 -8.13 7.27
CA THR A 73 2.96 -7.67 8.30
C THR A 73 2.79 -8.42 9.62
N SER A 74 1.63 -9.09 9.80
CA SER A 74 1.36 -9.89 10.97
C SER A 74 0.26 -10.91 10.65
N ASN A 75 -0.05 -11.78 11.60
CA ASN A 75 -1.07 -12.82 11.42
C ASN A 75 -2.47 -12.27 11.15
N ARG A 76 -2.75 -11.04 11.54
CA ARG A 76 -4.09 -10.45 11.45
C ARG A 76 -4.19 -9.22 10.58
N THR A 77 -3.05 -8.70 10.12
CA THR A 77 -3.04 -7.48 9.33
C THR A 77 -2.39 -7.72 7.98
N SER A 78 -3.16 -7.49 6.95
CA SER A 78 -2.70 -7.47 5.58
C SER A 78 -2.83 -6.06 5.05
N TRP A 79 -1.77 -5.57 4.44
CA TRP A 79 -1.77 -4.27 3.77
C TRP A 79 -1.91 -4.47 2.28
N TYR A 80 -2.57 -3.54 1.64
CA TYR A 80 -2.80 -3.59 0.19
C TYR A 80 -2.27 -2.31 -0.44
N ALA A 81 -1.42 -2.48 -1.44
CA ALA A 81 -0.95 -1.36 -2.24
C ALA A 81 -1.70 -1.38 -3.56
N PHE A 82 -2.40 -0.29 -3.89
CA PHE A 82 -3.16 -0.14 -5.12
C PHE A 82 -2.34 0.73 -6.06
N PHE A 83 -2.14 0.27 -7.28
CA PHE A 83 -1.20 0.91 -8.18
C PHE A 83 -1.63 0.81 -9.64
N THR A 84 -1.11 1.71 -10.44
CA THR A 84 -1.23 1.67 -11.90
C THR A 84 0.14 1.41 -12.51
N LYS A 85 0.13 0.83 -13.70
CA LYS A 85 1.37 0.56 -14.44
C LYS A 85 1.46 1.51 -15.62
N HIS A 86 2.64 2.08 -15.80
CA HIS A 86 2.90 3.00 -16.91
C HIS A 86 4.19 2.60 -17.59
N CYS A 87 4.23 2.75 -18.91
CA CYS A 87 5.44 2.52 -19.67
C CYS A 87 6.03 3.86 -20.06
N GLN A 88 7.27 4.12 -19.66
CA GLN A 88 7.97 5.35 -19.96
C GLN A 88 9.43 5.05 -20.27
N ASN A 89 9.89 5.45 -21.47
CA ASN A 89 11.27 5.21 -21.90
C ASN A 89 11.67 3.73 -21.78
N GLU A 90 10.77 2.84 -22.24
CA GLU A 90 10.96 1.38 -22.20
C GLU A 90 11.05 0.80 -20.78
N GLU A 91 10.68 1.59 -19.79
CA GLU A 91 10.68 1.16 -18.40
C GLU A 91 9.24 1.12 -17.87
N ILE A 92 8.92 0.08 -17.07
CA ILE A 92 7.61 -0.02 -16.44
C ILE A 92 7.69 0.69 -15.09
N ILE A 93 6.78 1.63 -14.89
CA ILE A 93 6.65 2.38 -13.65
C ILE A 93 5.39 1.91 -12.94
N TYR A 94 5.54 1.49 -11.69
CA TYR A 94 4.44 1.12 -10.80
C TYR A 94 4.17 2.32 -9.91
N LEU A 95 3.02 2.97 -10.11
CA LEU A 95 2.66 4.16 -9.35
C LEU A 95 1.65 3.80 -8.28
N VAL A 96 2.08 3.85 -7.01
CA VAL A 96 1.21 3.55 -5.87
C VAL A 96 0.29 4.74 -5.63
N ARG A 97 -1.02 4.47 -5.66
CA ARG A 97 -2.07 5.49 -5.57
C ARG A 97 -2.88 5.43 -4.29
N TYR A 98 -2.90 4.28 -3.62
CA TYR A 98 -3.66 4.10 -2.40
C TYR A 98 -3.09 2.94 -1.61
N ILE A 99 -3.04 3.07 -0.30
CA ILE A 99 -2.62 2.00 0.61
C ILE A 99 -3.66 1.92 1.72
N SER A 100 -4.08 0.70 2.04
CA SER A 100 -5.00 0.45 3.14
C SER A 100 -4.79 -0.96 3.67
N ASN A 101 -5.55 -1.32 4.71
CA ASN A 101 -5.44 -2.63 5.31
C ASN A 101 -6.77 -3.40 5.24
N ASN A 102 -6.72 -4.69 5.60
CA ASN A 102 -7.89 -5.57 5.52
C ASN A 102 -9.04 -5.12 6.43
N HIS A 103 -8.76 -4.40 7.51
CA HIS A 103 -9.81 -3.93 8.42
C HIS A 103 -10.65 -2.84 7.77
N VAL A 104 -10.07 -2.07 6.87
CA VAL A 104 -10.77 -0.97 6.18
C VAL A 104 -11.39 -1.43 4.86
N VAL A 105 -10.64 -2.15 4.04
CA VAL A 105 -11.06 -2.44 2.65
C VAL A 105 -11.34 -3.92 2.36
N GLY A 106 -11.10 -4.83 3.32
CA GLY A 106 -11.24 -6.26 3.06
C GLY A 106 -12.61 -6.65 2.51
N GLN A 107 -13.68 -6.03 2.98
CA GLN A 107 -15.03 -6.32 2.52
C GLN A 107 -15.26 -5.99 1.05
N PHE A 108 -14.48 -5.09 0.49
CA PHE A 108 -14.63 -4.64 -0.90
C PHE A 108 -13.79 -5.45 -1.89
N LEU A 109 -12.81 -6.20 -1.41
CA LEU A 109 -11.88 -6.92 -2.29
C LEU A 109 -12.50 -8.16 -2.93
N ASN A 110 -13.59 -8.66 -2.38
CA ASN A 110 -14.28 -9.84 -2.88
C ASN A 110 -15.61 -9.50 -3.55
N SER A 111 -15.86 -8.24 -3.88
CA SER A 111 -17.15 -7.76 -4.35
C SER A 111 -17.17 -7.47 -5.85
N ASP A 112 -16.78 -8.38 -6.65
CA ASP A 112 -16.86 -8.20 -8.11
C ASP A 112 -18.19 -8.66 -8.64
#